data_6c4a0272e943502e55d79f41f96a5ac5
#
_entry.id   6c4a0272e943502e55d79f41f96a5ac5
#
_cell.length_a   1.000
_cell.length_b   1.000
_cell.length_c   1.000
_cell.angle_alpha   90.00
_cell.angle_beta   90.00
_cell.angle_gamma   90.00
#
_symmetry.space_group_name_H-M   'P 1'
#
loop_
_entity.id
_entity.type
_entity.pdbx_description
1 polymer ?
#
loop_
_entity_poly.entity_id
_entity_poly.type
_entity_poly.pdbx_seq_one_letter_code
_entity_poly.pdbx_strand_id
1 'polypeptide(L)'
;MRIRTLASACGALVLAWSAGSAAEPQLASPSDGRAMLERAIAALKADEAAALKAFNDEKNKDFRDRDLYVYCFSLPDGNITAYQSPVMIGTNIKDLKLPPNNPVGQRAYDAVAKAAEGEIVSFAYDFPKPGTKAPAPKETLETRVGKQACGVSYFKA
;
A
#
# COMPACT_ATOMS: atom_id res chain seq x y z
N MET A 1 -36.37 68.00 33.83
CA MET A 1 -35.94 66.71 34.36
C MET A 1 -35.96 65.74 33.17
N ARG A 2 -34.79 65.48 32.52
CA ARG A 2 -34.69 64.65 31.30
C ARG A 2 -34.02 63.32 31.64
N ILE A 3 -34.77 62.23 31.53
CA ILE A 3 -34.28 60.90 31.77
C ILE A 3 -33.66 60.39 30.47
N ARG A 4 -32.36 60.06 30.50
CA ARG A 4 -31.63 59.43 29.38
C ARG A 4 -31.65 57.89 29.59
N THR A 5 -32.35 57.17 28.73
CA THR A 5 -32.29 55.73 28.64
C THR A 5 -31.05 55.29 27.89
N LEU A 6 -30.20 54.51 28.55
CA LEU A 6 -29.03 53.83 27.97
C LEU A 6 -29.51 52.51 27.41
N ALA A 7 -29.41 52.34 26.09
CA ALA A 7 -29.62 51.07 25.43
C ALA A 7 -28.32 50.25 25.48
N SER A 8 -28.36 49.11 26.15
CA SER A 8 -27.25 48.15 26.22
C SER A 8 -27.33 47.20 25.02
N ALA A 9 -26.39 47.29 24.10
CA ALA A 9 -26.28 46.37 22.99
C ALA A 9 -25.46 45.15 23.43
N CYS A 10 -26.12 43.98 23.60
CA CYS A 10 -25.48 42.69 23.78
C CYS A 10 -25.04 42.13 22.42
N GLY A 11 -23.75 42.22 22.11
CA GLY A 11 -23.14 41.57 20.94
C GLY A 11 -22.96 40.07 21.20
N ALA A 12 -23.73 39.22 20.50
CA ALA A 12 -23.53 37.79 20.53
C ALA A 12 -22.32 37.43 19.62
N LEU A 13 -21.22 36.99 20.24
CA LEU A 13 -20.07 36.44 19.54
C LEU A 13 -20.40 35.01 19.05
N VAL A 14 -20.68 34.84 17.77
CA VAL A 14 -20.87 33.53 17.15
C VAL A 14 -19.50 32.97 16.83
N LEU A 15 -19.02 32.03 17.66
CA LEU A 15 -17.82 31.22 17.37
C LEU A 15 -18.20 30.19 16.30
N ALA A 16 -17.80 30.47 15.06
CA ALA A 16 -17.89 29.48 13.97
C ALA A 16 -16.82 28.39 14.20
N TRP A 17 -17.25 27.22 14.63
CA TRP A 17 -16.40 26.04 14.61
C TRP A 17 -16.26 25.58 13.18
N SER A 18 -15.10 25.86 12.57
CA SER A 18 -14.68 25.24 11.33
C SER A 18 -14.40 23.76 11.61
N ALA A 19 -15.34 22.88 11.26
CA ALA A 19 -15.09 21.45 11.21
C ALA A 19 -14.05 21.22 10.12
N GLY A 20 -12.79 21.04 10.52
CA GLY A 20 -11.73 20.60 9.63
C GLY A 20 -12.07 19.21 9.11
N SER A 21 -12.52 19.10 7.85
CA SER A 21 -12.57 17.83 7.14
C SER A 21 -11.16 17.28 7.12
N ALA A 22 -10.90 16.21 7.86
CA ALA A 22 -9.69 15.41 7.64
C ALA A 22 -9.76 14.93 6.21
N ALA A 23 -8.82 15.37 5.36
CA ALA A 23 -8.72 14.92 3.99
C ALA A 23 -8.54 13.39 4.01
N GLU A 24 -9.36 12.67 3.25
CA GLU A 24 -9.18 11.24 3.09
C GLU A 24 -7.77 10.97 2.52
N PRO A 25 -7.08 9.91 2.99
CA PRO A 25 -5.75 9.59 2.47
C PRO A 25 -5.85 9.34 0.96
N GLN A 26 -5.08 10.11 0.20
CA GLN A 26 -5.04 9.96 -1.25
C GLN A 26 -4.40 8.63 -1.60
N LEU A 27 -5.20 7.69 -2.11
CA LEU A 27 -4.73 6.39 -2.57
C LEU A 27 -4.04 6.53 -3.94
N ALA A 28 -3.14 5.62 -4.22
CA ALA A 28 -2.50 5.52 -5.52
C ALA A 28 -3.43 4.88 -6.55
N SER A 29 -3.25 5.23 -7.81
CA SER A 29 -4.01 4.66 -8.92
C SER A 29 -3.45 3.30 -9.39
N PRO A 30 -4.24 2.52 -10.15
CA PRO A 30 -3.73 1.31 -10.80
C PRO A 30 -2.51 1.55 -11.70
N SER A 31 -2.46 2.70 -12.39
CA SER A 31 -1.30 3.09 -13.21
C SER A 31 -0.06 3.38 -12.38
N ASP A 32 -0.21 3.98 -11.20
CA ASP A 32 0.91 4.20 -10.27
C ASP A 32 1.48 2.86 -9.78
N GLY A 33 0.59 1.91 -9.44
CA GLY A 33 0.98 0.56 -9.03
C GLY A 33 1.77 -0.18 -10.11
N ARG A 34 1.28 -0.13 -11.36
CA ARG A 34 1.98 -0.73 -12.50
C ARG A 34 3.34 -0.07 -12.74
N ALA A 35 3.39 1.26 -12.75
CA ALA A 35 4.64 1.99 -12.95
C ALA A 35 5.68 1.68 -11.84
N MET A 36 5.25 1.52 -10.59
CA MET A 36 6.13 1.11 -9.50
C MET A 36 6.67 -0.31 -9.72
N LEU A 37 5.83 -1.26 -10.14
CA LEU A 37 6.27 -2.62 -10.44
C LEU A 37 7.27 -2.65 -11.60
N GLU A 38 7.05 -1.89 -12.67
CA GLU A 38 7.96 -1.80 -13.82
C GLU A 38 9.33 -1.23 -13.42
N ARG A 39 9.36 -0.22 -12.52
CA ARG A 39 10.63 0.27 -11.94
C ARG A 39 11.31 -0.81 -11.09
N ALA A 40 10.55 -1.57 -10.30
CA ALA A 40 11.08 -2.65 -9.49
C ALA A 40 11.70 -3.75 -10.35
N ILE A 41 11.05 -4.13 -11.47
CA ILE A 41 11.58 -5.09 -12.45
C ILE A 41 12.92 -4.60 -13.02
N ALA A 42 12.98 -3.32 -13.41
CA ALA A 42 14.21 -2.74 -13.95
C ALA A 42 15.35 -2.75 -12.92
N ALA A 43 15.06 -2.39 -11.67
CA ALA A 43 16.03 -2.41 -10.58
C ALA A 43 16.56 -3.82 -10.30
N LEU A 44 15.68 -4.83 -10.20
CA LEU A 44 16.06 -6.23 -9.99
C LEU A 44 16.96 -6.77 -11.12
N LYS A 45 16.64 -6.44 -12.36
CA LYS A 45 17.46 -6.84 -13.53
C LYS A 45 18.83 -6.19 -13.55
N ALA A 46 18.96 -4.99 -12.99
CA ALA A 46 20.23 -4.27 -12.93
C ALA A 46 21.12 -4.80 -11.79
N ASP A 47 20.60 -4.93 -10.58
CA ASP A 47 21.30 -5.45 -9.40
C ASP A 47 20.26 -5.89 -8.35
N GLU A 48 20.07 -7.20 -8.19
CA GLU A 48 19.10 -7.77 -7.26
C GLU A 48 19.35 -7.33 -5.81
N ALA A 49 20.60 -7.36 -5.35
CA ALA A 49 20.92 -7.04 -3.96
C ALA A 49 20.68 -5.55 -3.65
N ALA A 50 21.08 -4.67 -4.55
CA ALA A 50 20.82 -3.23 -4.43
C ALA A 50 19.33 -2.93 -4.51
N ALA A 51 18.57 -3.60 -5.38
CA ALA A 51 17.13 -3.45 -5.50
C ALA A 51 16.39 -3.85 -4.22
N LEU A 52 16.67 -5.03 -3.67
CA LEU A 52 16.06 -5.50 -2.42
C LEU A 52 16.36 -4.55 -1.25
N LYS A 53 17.58 -4.02 -1.17
CA LYS A 53 17.92 -3.00 -0.18
C LYS A 53 17.09 -1.72 -0.38
N ALA A 54 16.92 -1.27 -1.62
CA ALA A 54 16.13 -0.09 -1.95
C ALA A 54 14.63 -0.28 -1.64
N PHE A 55 14.07 -1.47 -1.87
CA PHE A 55 12.67 -1.79 -1.55
C PHE A 55 12.40 -1.83 -0.04
N ASN A 56 13.41 -2.20 0.75
CA ASN A 56 13.33 -2.23 2.21
C ASN A 56 13.63 -0.89 2.88
N ASP A 57 14.09 0.11 2.12
CA ASP A 57 14.31 1.47 2.63
C ASP A 57 12.97 2.22 2.73
N GLU A 58 12.51 2.47 3.96
CA GLU A 58 11.24 3.17 4.23
C GLU A 58 11.19 4.61 3.69
N LYS A 59 12.34 5.21 3.44
CA LYS A 59 12.47 6.58 2.93
C LYS A 59 12.49 6.64 1.40
N ASN A 60 12.65 5.51 0.74
CA ASN A 60 12.74 5.46 -0.73
C ASN A 60 11.37 5.61 -1.38
N LYS A 61 11.09 6.81 -1.90
CA LYS A 61 9.80 7.15 -2.53
C LYS A 61 9.59 6.52 -3.91
N ASP A 62 10.63 6.00 -4.55
CA ASP A 62 10.51 5.29 -5.82
C ASP A 62 9.79 3.95 -5.68
N PHE A 63 9.90 3.33 -4.47
CA PHE A 63 9.35 2.01 -4.16
C PHE A 63 8.38 2.00 -2.98
N ARG A 64 8.10 3.17 -2.40
CA ARG A 64 7.08 3.41 -1.36
C ARG A 64 6.42 4.75 -1.59
N ASP A 65 5.19 4.74 -2.04
CA ASP A 65 4.42 5.97 -2.29
C ASP A 65 2.96 5.79 -1.87
N ARG A 66 2.48 6.66 -0.99
CA ARG A 66 1.11 6.61 -0.45
C ARG A 66 0.81 5.23 0.17
N ASP A 67 -0.09 4.46 -0.42
CA ASP A 67 -0.45 3.09 0.00
C ASP A 67 0.31 1.99 -0.77
N LEU A 68 1.16 2.38 -1.74
CA LEU A 68 1.97 1.45 -2.52
C LEU A 68 3.30 1.14 -1.84
N TYR A 69 3.70 -0.10 -1.95
CA TYR A 69 5.05 -0.57 -1.66
C TYR A 69 5.38 -1.81 -2.49
N VAL A 70 6.66 -1.99 -2.79
CA VAL A 70 7.15 -3.22 -3.40
C VAL A 70 7.33 -4.27 -2.31
N TYR A 71 6.80 -5.47 -2.53
CA TYR A 71 7.14 -6.64 -1.75
C TYR A 71 7.75 -7.70 -2.64
N CYS A 72 8.64 -8.52 -2.09
CA CYS A 72 9.29 -9.61 -2.81
C CYS A 72 9.44 -10.84 -1.91
N PHE A 73 9.50 -11.99 -2.55
CA PHE A 73 9.85 -13.26 -1.92
C PHE A 73 10.68 -14.13 -2.86
N SER A 74 11.53 -14.99 -2.31
CA SER A 74 12.37 -15.89 -3.08
C SER A 74 11.57 -17.06 -3.66
N LEU A 75 11.94 -17.53 -4.83
CA LEU A 75 11.49 -18.78 -5.43
C LEU A 75 12.63 -19.80 -5.40
N PRO A 76 12.38 -21.08 -5.07
CA PRO A 76 11.08 -21.72 -4.80
C PRO A 76 10.65 -21.66 -3.33
N ASP A 77 11.45 -21.13 -2.40
CA ASP A 77 11.24 -21.27 -0.95
C ASP A 77 10.01 -20.49 -0.45
N GLY A 78 9.76 -19.30 -1.02
CA GLY A 78 8.71 -18.37 -0.59
C GLY A 78 9.12 -17.45 0.57
N ASN A 79 10.41 -17.37 0.92
CA ASN A 79 10.89 -16.50 1.98
C ASN A 79 10.81 -15.03 1.53
N ILE A 80 10.17 -14.19 2.36
CA ILE A 80 10.01 -12.75 2.07
C ILE A 80 11.37 -12.06 2.14
N THR A 81 11.74 -11.39 1.05
CA THR A 81 13.02 -10.68 0.87
C THR A 81 12.86 -9.16 0.88
N ALA A 82 11.66 -8.66 0.57
CA ALA A 82 11.30 -7.27 0.74
C ALA A 82 9.83 -7.14 1.17
N TYR A 83 9.56 -6.23 2.12
CA TYR A 83 8.20 -5.96 2.60
C TYR A 83 8.12 -4.59 3.28
N GLN A 84 6.89 -4.02 3.36
CA GLN A 84 6.69 -2.75 4.07
C GLN A 84 7.02 -2.81 5.57
N SER A 85 6.83 -3.97 6.18
CA SER A 85 7.13 -4.20 7.60
C SER A 85 8.36 -5.09 7.75
N PRO A 86 9.45 -4.61 8.38
CA PRO A 86 10.69 -5.37 8.52
C PRO A 86 10.53 -6.72 9.23
N VAL A 87 9.53 -6.86 10.11
CA VAL A 87 9.28 -8.13 10.85
C VAL A 87 8.84 -9.27 9.95
N MET A 88 8.37 -8.96 8.73
CA MET A 88 7.97 -9.98 7.76
C MET A 88 9.13 -10.55 6.97
N ILE A 89 10.27 -9.85 6.92
CA ILE A 89 11.44 -10.29 6.16
C ILE A 89 11.99 -11.59 6.75
N GLY A 90 12.21 -12.59 5.91
CA GLY A 90 12.63 -13.93 6.29
C GLY A 90 11.48 -14.89 6.70
N THR A 91 10.25 -14.39 6.90
CA THR A 91 9.08 -15.27 7.06
C THR A 91 8.63 -15.81 5.70
N ASN A 92 7.81 -16.87 5.71
CA ASN A 92 7.34 -17.46 4.45
C ASN A 92 6.06 -16.79 3.97
N ILE A 93 6.04 -16.34 2.70
CA ILE A 93 4.86 -15.68 2.11
C ILE A 93 3.63 -16.60 2.13
N LYS A 94 3.79 -17.91 1.98
CA LYS A 94 2.69 -18.88 1.95
C LYS A 94 1.94 -18.95 3.27
N ASP A 95 2.57 -18.55 4.37
CA ASP A 95 1.94 -18.52 5.70
C ASP A 95 1.12 -17.24 5.94
N LEU A 96 1.25 -16.24 5.07
CA LEU A 96 0.52 -14.98 5.20
C LEU A 96 -0.97 -15.16 4.94
N LYS A 97 -1.76 -14.91 5.99
CA LYS A 97 -3.23 -14.97 5.94
C LYS A 97 -3.84 -13.65 6.37
N LEU A 98 -4.92 -13.28 5.73
CA LEU A 98 -5.76 -12.16 6.15
C LEU A 98 -7.00 -12.67 6.89
N PRO A 99 -7.51 -11.95 7.90
CA PRO A 99 -8.75 -12.31 8.57
C PRO A 99 -9.94 -12.42 7.59
N PRO A 100 -10.91 -13.35 7.81
CA PRO A 100 -10.91 -14.36 8.86
C PRO A 100 -10.04 -15.59 8.59
N ASN A 101 -9.66 -15.89 7.37
CA ASN A 101 -8.75 -16.99 6.99
C ASN A 101 -8.43 -16.97 5.47
N ASN A 102 -8.26 -15.80 4.86
CA ASN A 102 -7.92 -15.68 3.44
C ASN A 102 -6.41 -15.97 3.26
N PRO A 103 -6.00 -17.04 2.57
CA PRO A 103 -4.60 -17.43 2.37
C PRO A 103 -3.96 -16.56 1.26
N VAL A 104 -3.96 -15.25 1.42
CA VAL A 104 -3.50 -14.30 0.42
C VAL A 104 -2.06 -14.55 -0.04
N GLY A 105 -1.19 -14.96 0.89
CA GLY A 105 0.21 -15.23 0.57
C GLY A 105 0.39 -16.51 -0.25
N GLN A 106 -0.35 -17.58 0.03
CA GLN A 106 -0.35 -18.79 -0.81
C GLN A 106 -0.86 -18.46 -2.21
N ARG A 107 -1.91 -17.63 -2.34
CA ARG A 107 -2.43 -17.19 -3.64
C ARG A 107 -1.42 -16.37 -4.43
N ALA A 108 -0.68 -15.48 -3.76
CA ALA A 108 0.42 -14.73 -4.36
C ALA A 108 1.49 -15.69 -4.91
N TYR A 109 1.96 -16.61 -4.07
CA TYR A 109 2.95 -17.61 -4.49
C TYR A 109 2.47 -18.45 -5.68
N ASP A 110 1.25 -18.98 -5.65
CA ASP A 110 0.71 -19.84 -6.71
C ASP A 110 0.50 -19.10 -8.03
N ALA A 111 0.15 -17.81 -7.97
CA ALA A 111 -0.04 -16.98 -9.17
C ALA A 111 1.26 -16.81 -9.93
N VAL A 112 2.34 -16.46 -9.24
CA VAL A 112 3.62 -16.14 -9.87
C VAL A 112 4.49 -17.37 -10.15
N ALA A 113 4.33 -18.45 -9.37
CA ALA A 113 5.11 -19.69 -9.56
C ALA A 113 4.84 -20.37 -10.92
N LYS A 114 3.66 -20.14 -11.50
CA LYS A 114 3.23 -20.67 -12.82
C LYS A 114 3.46 -19.69 -13.97
N ALA A 115 3.77 -18.43 -13.65
CA ALA A 115 4.01 -17.39 -14.65
C ALA A 115 5.35 -17.56 -15.35
N ALA A 116 5.42 -17.15 -16.61
CA ALA A 116 6.70 -17.01 -17.30
C ALA A 116 7.52 -15.87 -16.67
N GLU A 117 8.84 -15.91 -16.86
CA GLU A 117 9.71 -14.84 -16.39
C GLU A 117 9.34 -13.50 -17.06
N GLY A 118 9.11 -12.47 -16.24
CA GLY A 118 8.69 -11.16 -16.69
C GLY A 118 7.20 -11.02 -17.03
N GLU A 119 6.43 -12.11 -17.03
CA GLU A 119 4.98 -12.05 -17.15
C GLU A 119 4.38 -11.39 -15.90
N ILE A 120 3.49 -10.41 -16.12
CA ILE A 120 2.75 -9.78 -15.02
C ILE A 120 1.42 -10.50 -14.87
N VAL A 121 1.25 -11.14 -13.72
CA VAL A 121 0.00 -11.76 -13.29
C VAL A 121 -0.71 -10.90 -12.26
N SER A 122 -2.02 -11.08 -12.10
CA SER A 122 -2.77 -10.34 -11.09
C SER A 122 -3.76 -11.23 -10.33
N PHE A 123 -4.05 -10.84 -9.09
CA PHE A 123 -5.16 -11.38 -8.32
C PHE A 123 -5.75 -10.32 -7.40
N ALA A 124 -7.01 -10.47 -7.04
CA ALA A 124 -7.72 -9.54 -6.18
C ALA A 124 -8.08 -10.18 -4.83
N TYR A 125 -8.16 -9.34 -3.81
CA TYR A 125 -8.61 -9.68 -2.46
C TYR A 125 -9.15 -8.44 -1.75
N ASP A 126 -9.90 -8.65 -0.68
CA ASP A 126 -10.40 -7.54 0.12
C ASP A 126 -9.44 -7.22 1.26
N PHE A 127 -9.17 -5.92 1.46
CA PHE A 127 -8.32 -5.40 2.52
C PHE A 127 -8.83 -4.03 2.99
N PRO A 128 -8.78 -3.69 4.28
CA PRO A 128 -9.16 -2.36 4.73
C PRO A 128 -8.28 -1.26 4.12
N LYS A 129 -8.89 -0.19 3.62
CA LYS A 129 -8.15 1.02 3.23
C LYS A 129 -7.49 1.66 4.45
N PRO A 130 -6.35 2.36 4.30
CA PRO A 130 -5.71 3.09 5.39
C PRO A 130 -6.71 3.96 6.17
N GLY A 131 -6.70 3.83 7.50
CA GLY A 131 -7.61 4.57 8.38
C GLY A 131 -9.05 4.02 8.47
N THR A 132 -9.37 2.93 7.79
CA THR A 132 -10.70 2.29 7.83
C THR A 132 -10.63 0.86 8.36
N LYS A 133 -11.80 0.29 8.72
CA LYS A 133 -11.94 -1.13 9.08
C LYS A 133 -12.76 -1.91 8.05
N ALA A 134 -13.45 -1.21 7.15
CA ALA A 134 -14.28 -1.84 6.13
C ALA A 134 -13.41 -2.44 5.04
N PRO A 135 -13.64 -3.71 4.64
CA PRO A 135 -12.96 -4.31 3.50
C PRO A 135 -13.23 -3.54 2.21
N ALA A 136 -12.20 -3.36 1.41
CA ALA A 136 -12.29 -2.74 0.09
C ALA A 136 -11.49 -3.59 -0.93
N PRO A 137 -11.92 -3.66 -2.19
CA PRO A 137 -11.23 -4.42 -3.20
C PRO A 137 -9.80 -3.90 -3.42
N LYS A 138 -8.84 -4.79 -3.27
CA LYS A 138 -7.41 -4.55 -3.55
C LYS A 138 -6.94 -5.51 -4.62
N GLU A 139 -6.14 -5.04 -5.55
CA GLU A 139 -5.54 -5.87 -6.60
C GLU A 139 -4.03 -5.83 -6.48
N THR A 140 -3.42 -6.97 -6.68
CA THR A 140 -1.98 -7.15 -6.73
C THR A 140 -1.56 -7.44 -8.16
N LEU A 141 -0.51 -6.76 -8.62
CA LEU A 141 0.26 -7.12 -9.79
C LEU A 141 1.56 -7.76 -9.33
N GLU A 142 1.89 -8.91 -9.88
CA GLU A 142 3.12 -9.65 -9.54
C GLU A 142 3.85 -10.11 -10.80
N THR A 143 5.16 -10.26 -10.67
CA THR A 143 5.99 -10.82 -11.71
C THR A 143 7.17 -11.59 -11.13
N ARG A 144 7.73 -12.48 -11.93
CA ARG A 144 8.96 -13.20 -11.61
C ARG A 144 10.14 -12.57 -12.34
N VAL A 145 11.23 -12.34 -11.62
CA VAL A 145 12.52 -11.88 -12.15
C VAL A 145 13.63 -12.74 -11.52
N GLY A 146 14.19 -13.64 -12.29
CA GLY A 146 15.19 -14.59 -11.80
C GLY A 146 14.66 -15.46 -10.65
N LYS A 147 15.27 -15.34 -9.47
CA LYS A 147 14.83 -16.05 -8.25
C LYS A 147 13.89 -15.26 -7.37
N GLN A 148 13.52 -14.05 -7.74
CA GLN A 148 12.59 -13.22 -7.01
C GLN A 148 11.22 -13.21 -7.66
N ALA A 149 10.19 -13.26 -6.84
CA ALA A 149 8.84 -12.86 -7.21
C ALA A 149 8.53 -11.55 -6.49
N CYS A 150 8.16 -10.53 -7.23
CA CYS A 150 7.86 -9.22 -6.66
C CYS A 150 6.51 -8.69 -7.11
N GLY A 151 5.86 -7.95 -6.25
CA GLY A 151 4.54 -7.39 -6.52
C GLY A 151 4.32 -6.03 -5.89
N VAL A 152 3.27 -5.37 -6.39
CA VAL A 152 2.71 -4.12 -5.89
C VAL A 152 1.20 -4.26 -5.84
N SER A 153 0.58 -3.81 -4.74
CA SER A 153 -0.87 -3.87 -4.57
C SER A 153 -1.47 -2.47 -4.47
N TYR A 154 -2.62 -2.25 -5.12
CA TYR A 154 -3.37 -1.00 -5.08
C TYR A 154 -4.85 -1.25 -4.81
N PHE A 155 -5.56 -0.28 -4.25
CA PHE A 155 -7.02 -0.36 -4.09
C PHE A 155 -7.72 -0.06 -5.41
N LYS A 156 -8.73 -0.87 -5.73
CA LYS A 156 -9.60 -0.58 -6.87
C LYS A 156 -10.50 0.62 -6.55
N ALA A 157 -10.74 1.46 -7.57
CA ALA A 157 -11.66 2.58 -7.48
C ALA A 157 -13.09 2.11 -7.27
#